data_3a1bfa1809e4d005011c4a850b5af936
#
_entry.id   3a1bfa1809e4d005011c4a850b5af936
#
_cell.length_a   1.000
_cell.length_b   1.000
_cell.length_c   1.000
_cell.angle_alpha   90.00
_cell.angle_beta   90.00
_cell.angle_gamma   90.00
#
_symmetry.space_group_name_H-M   'P 1'
#
loop_
_entity.id
_entity.type
_entity.pdbx_description
1 polymer ?
#
loop_
_entity_poly.entity_id
_entity_poly.type
_entity_poly.pdbx_seq_one_letter_code
_entity_poly.pdbx_strand_id
1 'polypeptide(L)'
;MLLFVDKLTNVDFSFLDPQRGLLGETYLANILLKGDLDEQGMVCDFSTVKKIVRNWLDTELDHRLAVPTRSPNTTVEEDGEFLSIRWQFGDDGQFLQTRSPRDAIALVDAEVL
;
A
#
# COMPACT_ATOMS: atom_id res chain seq x y z
N MET A 1 -8.84 26.10 1.92
CA MET A 1 -9.83 25.39 1.09
C MET A 1 -9.56 23.89 1.17
N LEU A 2 -10.61 23.09 1.18
CA LEU A 2 -10.54 21.64 1.12
C LEU A 2 -11.20 21.17 -0.16
N LEU A 3 -10.51 20.29 -0.87
CA LEU A 3 -11.03 19.58 -2.03
C LEU A 3 -10.92 18.08 -1.78
N PHE A 4 -11.93 17.34 -2.18
CA PHE A 4 -11.86 15.89 -2.08
C PHE A 4 -12.45 15.21 -3.32
N VAL A 5 -11.95 14.00 -3.57
CA VAL A 5 -12.46 13.13 -4.63
C VAL A 5 -12.88 11.82 -3.98
N ASP A 6 -14.16 11.52 -4.05
CA ASP A 6 -14.69 10.23 -3.69
C ASP A 6 -14.47 9.25 -4.81
N LYS A 7 -14.13 8.02 -4.46
CA LYS A 7 -14.06 6.91 -5.40
C LYS A 7 -13.17 7.20 -6.60
N LEU A 8 -11.96 7.71 -6.31
CA LEU A 8 -10.97 7.97 -7.35
C LEU A 8 -10.66 6.73 -8.17
N THR A 9 -10.41 5.62 -7.48
CA THR A 9 -10.11 4.32 -8.10
C THR A 9 -10.26 3.22 -7.06
N ASN A 10 -10.34 1.99 -7.52
CA ASN A 10 -10.24 0.81 -6.67
C ASN A 10 -8.80 0.32 -6.64
N VAL A 11 -8.37 -0.19 -5.49
CA VAL A 11 -7.05 -0.78 -5.31
C VAL A 11 -7.24 -2.16 -4.69
N ASP A 12 -6.74 -3.18 -5.36
CA ASP A 12 -6.78 -4.56 -4.88
C ASP A 12 -5.39 -4.96 -4.44
N PHE A 13 -5.22 -5.30 -3.17
CA PHE A 13 -3.94 -5.80 -2.69
C PHE A 13 -4.12 -6.77 -1.55
N SER A 14 -3.10 -7.61 -1.33
CA SER A 14 -3.03 -8.48 -0.18
C SER A 14 -2.13 -7.87 0.89
N PHE A 15 -2.31 -8.29 2.13
CA PHE A 15 -1.51 -7.79 3.24
C PHE A 15 -1.33 -8.87 4.31
N LEU A 16 -0.30 -8.70 5.12
CA LEU A 16 0.02 -9.63 6.20
C LEU A 16 -0.65 -9.20 7.49
N ASP A 17 -1.43 -10.12 8.08
CA ASP A 17 -2.18 -9.89 9.30
C ASP A 17 -1.61 -10.72 10.45
N PRO A 18 -1.46 -10.15 11.67
CA PRO A 18 -0.82 -10.86 12.79
C PRO A 18 -1.55 -12.11 13.24
N GLN A 19 -2.86 -12.21 13.05
CA GLN A 19 -3.65 -13.35 13.50
C GLN A 19 -4.03 -14.29 12.38
N ARG A 20 -4.42 -13.74 11.23
CA ARG A 20 -5.03 -14.49 10.13
C ARG A 20 -4.06 -14.84 9.00
N GLY A 21 -2.84 -14.31 9.04
CA GLY A 21 -1.79 -14.61 8.09
C GLY A 21 -1.82 -13.75 6.85
N LEU A 22 -2.44 -14.20 5.79
CA LEU A 22 -2.52 -13.49 4.51
C LEU A 22 -3.97 -13.16 4.18
N LEU A 23 -4.24 -11.89 3.98
CA LEU A 23 -5.56 -11.40 3.61
C LEU A 23 -5.50 -10.62 2.31
N GLY A 24 -6.59 -10.60 1.57
CA GLY A 24 -6.74 -9.77 0.39
C GLY A 24 -8.03 -8.97 0.46
N GLU A 25 -8.02 -7.76 -0.09
CA GLU A 25 -9.17 -6.89 -0.04
C GLU A 25 -9.16 -5.90 -1.19
N THR A 26 -10.36 -5.39 -1.54
CA THR A 26 -10.54 -4.28 -2.45
C THR A 26 -10.84 -3.03 -1.66
N TYR A 27 -10.06 -1.98 -1.89
CA TYR A 27 -10.22 -0.68 -1.23
C TYR A 27 -10.64 0.38 -2.23
N LEU A 28 -11.51 1.27 -1.79
CA LEU A 28 -11.82 2.49 -2.52
C LEU A 28 -10.87 3.59 -2.07
N ALA A 29 -10.20 4.21 -3.01
CA ALA A 29 -9.29 5.31 -2.71
C ALA A 29 -10.02 6.65 -2.85
N ASN A 30 -9.93 7.48 -1.81
CA ASN A 30 -10.45 8.83 -1.78
C ASN A 30 -9.28 9.80 -1.59
N ILE A 31 -9.38 10.99 -2.15
CA ILE A 31 -8.36 12.03 -1.97
C ILE A 31 -8.97 13.22 -1.25
N LEU A 32 -8.26 13.70 -0.25
CA LEU A 32 -8.55 14.97 0.42
C LEU A 32 -7.34 15.88 0.26
N LEU A 33 -7.55 17.03 -0.35
CA LEU A 33 -6.51 18.05 -0.54
C LEU A 33 -6.86 19.30 0.26
N LYS A 34 -5.87 19.81 0.97
CA LYS A 34 -6.00 21.06 1.73
C LYS A 34 -4.88 22.00 1.30
N GLY A 35 -5.23 23.25 1.04
CA GLY A 35 -4.24 24.25 0.65
C GLY A 35 -4.86 25.60 0.35
N ASP A 36 -4.01 26.53 -0.05
CA ASP A 36 -4.44 27.86 -0.43
C ASP A 36 -4.78 27.91 -1.93
N LEU A 37 -5.61 28.86 -2.32
CA LEU A 37 -5.96 29.07 -3.73
C LEU A 37 -4.79 29.68 -4.49
N ASP A 38 -4.59 29.22 -5.73
CA ASP A 38 -3.64 29.84 -6.64
C ASP A 38 -4.25 31.11 -7.30
N GLU A 39 -3.51 31.69 -8.24
CA GLU A 39 -3.95 32.90 -8.96
C GLU A 39 -5.23 32.70 -9.77
N GLN A 40 -5.57 31.45 -10.10
CA GLN A 40 -6.77 31.09 -10.84
C GLN A 40 -7.91 30.66 -9.94
N GLY A 41 -7.75 30.76 -8.62
CA GLY A 41 -8.75 30.33 -7.65
C GLY A 41 -8.78 28.84 -7.40
N MET A 42 -7.70 28.12 -7.69
CA MET A 42 -7.60 26.68 -7.53
C MET A 42 -6.50 26.32 -6.55
N VAL A 43 -6.71 25.24 -5.76
CA VAL A 43 -5.66 24.69 -4.91
C VAL A 43 -4.56 24.07 -5.76
N CYS A 44 -4.94 23.43 -6.87
CA CYS A 44 -4.04 22.78 -7.81
C CYS A 44 -4.80 22.41 -9.08
N ASP A 45 -4.09 21.95 -10.10
CA ASP A 45 -4.73 21.34 -11.27
C ASP A 45 -5.28 19.96 -10.86
N PHE A 46 -6.58 19.91 -10.70
CA PHE A 46 -7.29 18.76 -10.17
C PHE A 46 -7.14 17.50 -11.04
N SER A 47 -7.18 17.68 -12.36
CA SER A 47 -7.00 16.56 -13.28
C SER A 47 -5.61 15.95 -13.18
N THR A 48 -4.60 16.79 -13.05
CA THR A 48 -3.21 16.34 -12.90
C THR A 48 -3.03 15.58 -11.59
N VAL A 49 -3.57 16.09 -10.48
CA VAL A 49 -3.47 15.42 -9.18
C VAL A 49 -4.15 14.07 -9.21
N LYS A 50 -5.34 13.96 -9.79
CA LYS A 50 -6.03 12.68 -9.92
C LYS A 50 -5.19 11.65 -10.68
N LYS A 51 -4.56 12.06 -11.79
CA LYS A 51 -3.70 11.16 -12.57
C LYS A 51 -2.48 10.72 -11.78
N ILE A 52 -1.82 11.64 -11.11
CA ILE A 52 -0.62 11.35 -10.32
C ILE A 52 -0.94 10.33 -9.22
N VAL A 53 -2.00 10.56 -8.45
CA VAL A 53 -2.36 9.66 -7.36
C VAL A 53 -2.81 8.31 -7.88
N ARG A 54 -3.61 8.28 -8.94
CA ARG A 54 -4.06 7.02 -9.54
C ARG A 54 -2.88 6.21 -10.06
N ASN A 55 -1.96 6.85 -10.77
CA ASN A 55 -0.77 6.15 -11.29
C ASN A 55 0.12 5.65 -10.16
N TRP A 56 0.25 6.40 -9.07
CA TRP A 56 1.01 5.98 -7.90
C TRP A 56 0.41 4.73 -7.28
N LEU A 57 -0.90 4.72 -7.07
CA LEU A 57 -1.61 3.56 -6.52
C LEU A 57 -1.48 2.34 -7.43
N ASP A 58 -1.63 2.52 -8.73
CA ASP A 58 -1.53 1.44 -9.71
C ASP A 58 -0.11 0.85 -9.78
N THR A 59 0.90 1.68 -9.58
CA THR A 59 2.30 1.28 -9.70
C THR A 59 2.85 0.71 -8.39
N GLU A 60 2.48 1.29 -7.25
CA GLU A 60 3.14 1.02 -5.98
C GLU A 60 2.36 0.08 -5.06
N LEU A 61 1.07 -0.06 -5.25
CA LEU A 61 0.23 -0.81 -4.32
C LEU A 61 -0.66 -1.84 -4.99
N ASP A 62 -1.29 -1.49 -6.10
CA ASP A 62 -2.26 -2.36 -6.75
C ASP A 62 -1.63 -3.69 -7.18
N HIS A 63 -2.32 -4.78 -6.87
CA HIS A 63 -1.88 -6.15 -7.16
C HIS A 63 -0.56 -6.56 -6.48
N ARG A 64 -0.22 -5.92 -5.35
CA ARG A 64 0.99 -6.25 -4.58
C ARG A 64 0.64 -6.87 -3.24
N LEU A 65 1.64 -7.49 -2.61
CA LEU A 65 1.58 -7.90 -1.20
C LEU A 65 2.16 -6.77 -0.34
N ALA A 66 1.32 -6.18 0.50
CA ALA A 66 1.76 -5.16 1.45
C ALA A 66 2.36 -5.82 2.69
N VAL A 67 3.59 -5.43 3.03
CA VAL A 67 4.37 -6.03 4.12
C VAL A 67 4.71 -4.95 5.15
N PRO A 68 4.28 -5.11 6.43
CA PRO A 68 4.60 -4.15 7.48
C PRO A 68 6.03 -4.36 7.96
N THR A 69 6.96 -3.51 7.49
CA THR A 69 8.40 -3.72 7.73
C THR A 69 8.83 -3.51 9.17
N ARG A 70 8.06 -2.77 9.99
CA ARG A 70 8.38 -2.56 11.40
C ARG A 70 7.73 -3.56 12.34
N SER A 71 6.99 -4.53 11.81
CA SER A 71 6.41 -5.58 12.64
C SER A 71 7.50 -6.53 13.15
N PRO A 72 7.46 -6.94 14.42
CA PRO A 72 8.40 -7.95 14.94
C PRO A 72 8.21 -9.33 14.31
N ASN A 73 7.07 -9.55 13.64
CA ASN A 73 6.76 -10.82 12.98
C ASN A 73 7.31 -10.91 11.57
N THR A 74 7.86 -9.82 11.05
CA THR A 74 8.34 -9.73 9.67
C THR A 74 9.84 -9.95 9.59
N THR A 75 10.28 -10.81 8.68
CA THR A 75 11.66 -10.89 8.24
C THR A 75 11.70 -10.67 6.74
N VAL A 76 12.50 -9.69 6.31
CA VAL A 76 12.68 -9.36 4.89
C VAL A 76 14.15 -9.52 4.55
N GLU A 77 14.45 -10.31 3.54
CA GLU A 77 15.81 -10.51 3.04
C GLU A 77 15.86 -10.17 1.55
N GLU A 78 16.88 -9.42 1.16
CA GLU A 78 17.13 -9.10 -0.23
C GLU A 78 17.91 -10.22 -0.90
N ASP A 79 17.48 -10.60 -2.10
CA ASP A 79 18.10 -11.65 -2.89
C ASP A 79 18.07 -11.23 -4.36
N GLY A 80 18.98 -10.32 -4.75
CA GLY A 80 19.06 -9.77 -6.09
C GLY A 80 17.79 -9.01 -6.47
N GLU A 81 17.09 -9.50 -7.50
CA GLU A 81 15.83 -8.92 -7.97
C GLU A 81 14.62 -9.40 -7.17
N PHE A 82 14.84 -10.28 -6.19
CA PHE A 82 13.79 -10.89 -5.39
C PHE A 82 13.86 -10.41 -3.95
N LEU A 83 12.71 -10.54 -3.26
CA LEU A 83 12.61 -10.37 -1.83
C LEU A 83 12.10 -11.68 -1.23
N SER A 84 12.77 -12.14 -0.17
CA SER A 84 12.30 -13.25 0.64
C SER A 84 11.63 -12.69 1.87
N ILE A 85 10.35 -13.01 2.05
CA ILE A 85 9.54 -12.52 3.16
C ILE A 85 9.15 -13.71 4.02
N ARG A 86 9.36 -13.60 5.32
CA ARG A 86 8.84 -14.55 6.28
C ARG A 86 7.95 -13.82 7.27
N TRP A 87 6.77 -14.34 7.48
CA TRP A 87 5.75 -13.75 8.34
C TRP A 87 5.25 -14.78 9.34
N GLN A 88 5.36 -14.49 10.63
CA GLN A 88 4.80 -15.30 11.69
C GLN A 88 3.44 -14.75 12.09
N PHE A 89 2.47 -15.62 12.29
CA PHE A 89 1.12 -15.21 12.62
C PHE A 89 0.42 -16.24 13.50
N GLY A 90 -0.69 -15.83 14.12
CA GLY A 90 -1.48 -16.68 14.99
C GLY A 90 -0.76 -16.99 16.32
N ASP A 91 -1.33 -17.92 17.05
CA ASP A 91 -0.86 -18.26 18.40
C ASP A 91 -0.02 -19.54 18.45
N ASP A 92 0.02 -20.30 17.35
CA ASP A 92 0.61 -21.65 17.32
C ASP A 92 1.90 -21.73 16.50
N GLY A 93 2.56 -20.60 16.26
CA GLY A 93 3.82 -20.57 15.54
C GLY A 93 3.71 -20.80 14.04
N GLN A 94 2.56 -20.54 13.47
CA GLN A 94 2.38 -20.61 12.01
C GLN A 94 3.23 -19.55 11.33
N PHE A 95 3.68 -19.86 10.14
CA PHE A 95 4.39 -18.88 9.34
C PHE A 95 4.09 -19.06 7.86
N LEU A 96 4.24 -17.95 7.14
CA LEU A 96 4.19 -17.89 5.69
C LEU A 96 5.55 -17.43 5.20
N GLN A 97 6.01 -18.01 4.11
CA GLN A 97 7.26 -17.62 3.48
C GLN A 97 7.06 -17.51 1.98
N THR A 98 7.58 -16.43 1.40
CA THR A 98 7.51 -16.22 -0.04
C THR A 98 8.83 -15.64 -0.54
N ARG A 99 9.21 -16.01 -1.75
CA ARG A 99 10.29 -15.39 -2.51
C ARG A 99 9.66 -14.82 -3.77
N SER A 100 9.61 -13.51 -3.86
CA SER A 100 8.85 -12.81 -4.89
C SER A 100 9.70 -11.72 -5.55
N PRO A 101 9.42 -11.38 -6.82
CA PRO A 101 10.04 -10.20 -7.42
C PRO A 101 9.74 -8.95 -6.60
N ARG A 102 10.66 -7.98 -6.61
CA ARG A 102 10.49 -6.75 -5.82
C ARG A 102 9.23 -5.98 -6.20
N ASP A 103 8.84 -6.01 -7.46
CA ASP A 103 7.65 -5.30 -7.93
C ASP A 103 6.32 -6.00 -7.57
N ALA A 104 6.38 -7.21 -6.99
CA ALA A 104 5.20 -7.87 -6.43
C ALA A 104 4.96 -7.51 -4.96
N ILE A 105 5.87 -6.76 -4.34
CA ILE A 105 5.85 -6.46 -2.91
C ILE A 105 5.76 -4.95 -2.70
N ALA A 106 4.91 -4.51 -1.77
CA ALA A 106 4.86 -3.15 -1.27
C ALA A 106 5.37 -3.16 0.18
N LEU A 107 6.57 -2.63 0.39
CA LEU A 107 7.12 -2.49 1.74
C LEU A 107 6.53 -1.26 2.38
N VAL A 108 5.84 -1.44 3.51
CA VAL A 108 5.15 -0.36 4.21
C VAL A 108 5.82 -0.13 5.55
N ASP A 109 6.21 1.10 5.83
CA ASP A 109 6.84 1.49 7.09
C ASP A 109 5.79 1.58 8.20
N ALA A 110 5.33 0.43 8.65
CA ALA A 110 4.31 0.30 9.67
C ALA A 110 4.52 -0.98 10.49
N GLU A 111 3.95 -1.02 11.67
CA GLU A 111 3.95 -2.21 12.52
C GLU A 111 2.77 -3.13 12.20
N VAL A 112 1.63 -2.55 11.85
CA VAL A 112 0.39 -3.27 11.55
C VAL A 112 -0.27 -2.61 10.34
N LEU A 113 -0.88 -3.41 9.51
CA LEU A 113 -1.65 -2.95 8.35
C LEU A 113 -3.15 -3.13 8.55
#